data_a3eb5c4b1f3381426c4bc3a85eacea64
#
_entry.id   a3eb5c4b1f3381426c4bc3a85eacea64
#
_cell.length_a   1.000
_cell.length_b   1.000
_cell.length_c   1.000
_cell.angle_alpha   90.00
_cell.angle_beta   90.00
_cell.angle_gamma   90.00
#
_symmetry.space_group_name_H-M   'P 1'
#
loop_
_entity.id
_entity.type
_entity.pdbx_description
1 polymer ?
#
loop_
_entity_poly.entity_id
_entity_poly.type
_entity_poly.pdbx_seq_one_letter_code
_entity_poly.pdbx_strand_id
1 'polypeptide(L)'
;TPMANGVEWSLFDGEVGYNSTVLIQGPGQQGLSQTVICKQAGASLIIVTGTSKDGARMEVAKKLGADYVIDVQKEDPLARIMEITGGKGVDVALDCTAGAGTIPILLGIEALKRKGGIIVAQGELASFPNFPLEKFTVKFITMKSARGHSYKACELALEQLASKRFPLELVTTHKFGLKDVDLAIRSVGGKGVPDVIHASLMPWL
;
A
#
# COMPACT_ATOMS: atom_id res chain seq x y z
N THR A 1 -3.04 -6.68 12.65
CA THR A 1 -1.77 -6.03 12.27
C THR A 1 -1.89 -5.20 10.99
N PRO A 2 -2.27 -5.72 9.78
CA PRO A 2 -2.24 -4.90 8.55
C PRO A 2 -3.05 -3.61 8.65
N MET A 3 -4.23 -3.64 9.25
CA MET A 3 -5.06 -2.44 9.43
C MET A 3 -4.42 -1.41 10.36
N ALA A 4 -3.76 -1.87 11.45
CA ALA A 4 -3.03 -0.98 12.35
C ALA A 4 -1.80 -0.35 11.66
N ASN A 5 -1.09 -1.12 10.84
CA ASN A 5 -0.05 -0.57 9.97
C ASN A 5 -0.64 0.45 8.97
N GLY A 6 -1.82 0.17 8.43
CA GLY A 6 -2.53 1.11 7.57
C GLY A 6 -2.77 2.46 8.26
N VAL A 7 -3.22 2.45 9.51
CA VAL A 7 -3.39 3.66 10.31
C VAL A 7 -2.06 4.37 10.56
N GLU A 8 -1.05 3.64 11.08
CA GLU A 8 0.24 4.23 11.40
C GLU A 8 0.89 4.88 10.18
N TRP A 9 1.02 4.10 9.10
CA TRP A 9 1.79 4.53 7.93
C TRP A 9 1.06 5.56 7.06
N SER A 10 -0.28 5.50 7.02
CA SER A 10 -1.06 6.48 6.23
C SER A 10 -1.33 7.77 7.02
N LEU A 11 -1.86 7.65 8.26
CA LEU A 11 -2.28 8.84 9.01
C LEU A 11 -1.14 9.49 9.77
N PHE A 12 -0.33 8.70 10.51
CA PHE A 12 0.68 9.26 11.40
C PHE A 12 2.00 9.52 10.69
N ASP A 13 2.46 8.60 9.85
CA ASP A 13 3.69 8.79 9.08
C ASP A 13 3.44 9.57 7.80
N GLY A 14 2.44 9.19 7.02
CA GLY A 14 2.11 9.80 5.73
C GLY A 14 1.33 11.10 5.83
N GLU A 15 0.78 11.42 7.00
CA GLU A 15 -0.03 12.62 7.23
C GLU A 15 -1.22 12.74 6.25
N VAL A 16 -1.74 11.58 5.80
CA VAL A 16 -2.89 11.53 4.89
C VAL A 16 -4.12 12.07 5.61
N GLY A 17 -4.81 13.00 4.98
CA GLY A 17 -6.01 13.60 5.51
C GLY A 17 -6.98 14.03 4.40
N TYR A 18 -7.88 14.94 4.77
CA TYR A 18 -8.87 15.47 3.86
C TYR A 18 -8.23 16.06 2.60
N ASN A 19 -8.75 15.66 1.44
CA ASN A 19 -8.32 16.10 0.11
C ASN A 19 -6.90 15.69 -0.30
N SER A 20 -6.22 14.81 0.43
CA SER A 20 -4.92 14.29 0.02
C SER A 20 -5.03 13.45 -1.25
N THR A 21 -3.99 13.52 -2.09
CA THR A 21 -3.78 12.62 -3.24
C THR A 21 -2.70 11.61 -2.88
N VAL A 22 -3.01 10.31 -3.02
CA VAL A 22 -2.18 9.23 -2.48
C VAL A 22 -1.84 8.21 -3.55
N LEU A 23 -0.56 7.86 -3.64
CA LEU A 23 -0.06 6.72 -4.39
C LEU A 23 0.26 5.58 -3.41
N ILE A 24 -0.35 4.42 -3.59
CA ILE A 24 -0.09 3.20 -2.82
C ILE A 24 0.56 2.18 -3.75
N GLN A 25 1.75 1.74 -3.44
CA GLN A 25 2.50 0.82 -4.27
C GLN A 25 2.48 -0.59 -3.66
N GLY A 26 1.90 -1.54 -4.40
CA GLY A 26 1.72 -2.93 -3.98
C GLY A 26 0.35 -3.19 -3.35
N PRO A 27 -0.55 -3.94 -4.05
CA PRO A 27 -1.92 -4.24 -3.60
C PRO A 27 -1.98 -5.47 -2.70
N GLY A 28 -0.95 -5.71 -1.88
CA GLY A 28 -0.96 -6.74 -0.86
C GLY A 28 -1.82 -6.34 0.34
N GLN A 29 -1.86 -7.20 1.38
CA GLN A 29 -2.64 -6.92 2.59
C GLN A 29 -2.31 -5.55 3.24
N GLN A 30 -1.07 -5.08 3.12
CA GLN A 30 -0.66 -3.78 3.64
C GLN A 30 -1.24 -2.65 2.78
N GLY A 31 -1.05 -2.69 1.46
CA GLY A 31 -1.57 -1.66 0.56
C GLY A 31 -3.09 -1.59 0.55
N LEU A 32 -3.78 -2.74 0.63
CA LEU A 32 -5.24 -2.78 0.75
C LEU A 32 -5.73 -2.14 2.06
N SER A 33 -5.03 -2.39 3.18
CA SER A 33 -5.33 -1.74 4.45
C SER A 33 -5.13 -0.22 4.39
N GLN A 34 -4.05 0.22 3.75
CA GLN A 34 -3.80 1.65 3.53
C GLN A 34 -4.85 2.29 2.61
N THR A 35 -5.33 1.57 1.58
CA THR A 35 -6.43 2.04 0.72
C THR A 35 -7.67 2.36 1.54
N VAL A 36 -8.07 1.47 2.44
CA VAL A 36 -9.21 1.67 3.35
C VAL A 36 -9.00 2.89 4.24
N ILE A 37 -7.84 2.99 4.88
CA ILE A 37 -7.54 4.08 5.82
C ILE A 37 -7.44 5.42 5.09
N CYS A 38 -6.80 5.49 3.93
CA CYS A 38 -6.75 6.72 3.13
C CYS A 38 -8.16 7.17 2.71
N LYS A 39 -9.02 6.23 2.29
CA LYS A 39 -10.42 6.55 1.93
C LYS A 39 -11.20 7.06 3.14
N GLN A 40 -11.04 6.44 4.30
CA GLN A 40 -11.67 6.86 5.56
C GLN A 40 -11.17 8.24 6.01
N ALA A 41 -9.91 8.57 5.79
CA ALA A 41 -9.31 9.86 6.12
C ALA A 41 -9.80 11.02 5.21
N GLY A 42 -10.48 10.70 4.12
CA GLY A 42 -10.99 11.71 3.18
C GLY A 42 -10.01 12.07 2.08
N ALA A 43 -9.08 11.18 1.71
CA ALA A 43 -8.27 11.35 0.52
C ALA A 43 -9.17 11.53 -0.71
N SER A 44 -8.87 12.53 -1.54
CA SER A 44 -9.65 12.86 -2.74
C SER A 44 -9.28 11.98 -3.94
N LEU A 45 -8.08 11.40 -3.93
CA LEU A 45 -7.58 10.56 -4.99
C LEU A 45 -6.66 9.48 -4.41
N ILE A 46 -6.96 8.21 -4.72
CA ILE A 46 -6.17 7.05 -4.31
C ILE A 46 -5.81 6.24 -5.55
N ILE A 47 -4.52 6.19 -5.86
CA ILE A 47 -3.96 5.41 -6.97
C ILE A 47 -3.22 4.22 -6.38
N VAL A 48 -3.54 3.00 -6.81
CA VAL A 48 -2.85 1.78 -6.38
C VAL A 48 -2.08 1.18 -7.56
N THR A 49 -0.81 0.87 -7.37
CA THR A 49 -0.01 0.18 -8.40
C THR A 49 0.21 -1.28 -8.01
N GLY A 50 0.27 -2.13 -9.03
CA GLY A 50 0.59 -3.55 -8.89
C GLY A 50 1.17 -4.10 -10.18
N THR A 51 1.54 -5.37 -10.18
CA THR A 51 2.00 -6.10 -11.36
C THR A 51 0.86 -6.88 -12.01
N SER A 52 1.07 -7.42 -13.21
CA SER A 52 0.08 -8.25 -13.91
C SER A 52 -0.37 -9.48 -13.11
N LYS A 53 0.43 -9.93 -12.13
CA LYS A 53 0.08 -11.01 -11.20
C LYS A 53 -0.91 -10.58 -10.11
N ASP A 54 -1.07 -9.28 -9.90
CA ASP A 54 -1.89 -8.73 -8.82
C ASP A 54 -3.30 -8.38 -9.27
N GLY A 55 -3.77 -8.87 -10.42
CA GLY A 55 -5.06 -8.51 -11.00
C GLY A 55 -6.23 -8.63 -10.02
N ALA A 56 -6.36 -9.78 -9.36
CA ALA A 56 -7.40 -10.02 -8.34
C ALA A 56 -7.29 -9.03 -7.15
N ARG A 57 -6.07 -8.74 -6.70
CA ARG A 57 -5.80 -7.79 -5.61
C ARG A 57 -6.15 -6.35 -6.01
N MET A 58 -5.85 -5.96 -7.25
CA MET A 58 -6.21 -4.64 -7.79
C MET A 58 -7.73 -4.45 -7.88
N GLU A 59 -8.48 -5.50 -8.24
CA GLU A 59 -9.95 -5.46 -8.19
C GLU A 59 -10.48 -5.32 -6.74
N VAL A 60 -9.85 -5.95 -5.77
CA VAL A 60 -10.17 -5.73 -4.35
C VAL A 60 -9.82 -4.30 -3.93
N ALA A 61 -8.70 -3.74 -4.37
CA ALA A 61 -8.34 -2.35 -4.09
C ALA A 61 -9.43 -1.36 -4.55
N LYS A 62 -9.97 -1.55 -5.76
CA LYS A 62 -11.11 -0.74 -6.26
C LYS A 62 -12.33 -0.82 -5.35
N LYS A 63 -12.70 -2.04 -4.92
CA LYS A 63 -13.83 -2.26 -4.01
C LYS A 63 -13.61 -1.64 -2.62
N LEU A 64 -12.36 -1.49 -2.21
CA LEU A 64 -11.96 -0.87 -0.95
C LEU A 64 -11.76 0.65 -1.05
N GLY A 65 -11.92 1.24 -2.23
CA GLY A 65 -11.93 2.68 -2.40
C GLY A 65 -10.77 3.28 -3.18
N ALA A 66 -9.96 2.47 -3.86
CA ALA A 66 -9.00 2.99 -4.84
C ALA A 66 -9.75 3.56 -6.06
N ASP A 67 -9.41 4.78 -6.44
CA ASP A 67 -10.02 5.45 -7.59
C ASP A 67 -9.40 4.96 -8.90
N TYR A 68 -8.09 4.66 -8.88
CA TYR A 68 -7.37 4.09 -10.03
C TYR A 68 -6.45 2.94 -9.60
N VAL A 69 -6.28 1.99 -10.51
CA VAL A 69 -5.27 0.93 -10.38
C VAL A 69 -4.42 0.91 -11.64
N ILE A 70 -3.10 0.73 -11.48
CA ILE A 70 -2.12 0.76 -12.56
C ILE A 70 -1.32 -0.55 -12.54
N ASP A 71 -1.32 -1.27 -13.64
CA ASP A 71 -0.44 -2.41 -13.86
C ASP A 71 0.91 -1.91 -14.43
N VAL A 72 1.92 -1.84 -13.58
CA VAL A 72 3.25 -1.30 -13.94
C VAL A 72 3.99 -2.11 -15.01
N GLN A 73 3.48 -3.28 -15.40
CA GLN A 73 4.05 -4.10 -16.47
C GLN A 73 3.37 -3.84 -17.83
N LYS A 74 2.21 -3.15 -17.84
CA LYS A 74 1.43 -2.89 -19.05
C LYS A 74 1.53 -1.45 -19.52
N GLU A 75 1.80 -0.53 -18.62
CA GLU A 75 1.88 0.91 -18.92
C GLU A 75 2.99 1.58 -18.10
N ASP A 76 3.42 2.75 -18.52
CA ASP A 76 4.35 3.59 -17.75
C ASP A 76 3.61 4.17 -16.55
N PRO A 77 3.94 3.72 -15.32
CA PRO A 77 3.21 4.14 -14.13
C PRO A 77 3.38 5.65 -13.84
N LEU A 78 4.55 6.22 -14.12
CA LEU A 78 4.77 7.64 -13.88
C LEU A 78 3.94 8.51 -14.84
N ALA A 79 3.98 8.20 -16.14
CA ALA A 79 3.18 8.90 -17.14
C ALA A 79 1.69 8.83 -16.80
N ARG A 80 1.21 7.65 -16.37
CA ARG A 80 -0.19 7.48 -16.00
C ARG A 80 -0.58 8.24 -14.73
N ILE A 81 0.27 8.24 -13.69
CA ILE A 81 0.05 9.03 -12.47
C ILE A 81 -0.01 10.52 -12.81
N MET A 82 0.91 11.01 -13.63
CA MET A 82 0.93 12.42 -14.03
C MET A 82 -0.30 12.80 -14.86
N GLU A 83 -0.78 11.94 -15.74
CA GLU A 83 -2.04 12.14 -16.46
C GLU A 83 -3.23 12.25 -15.49
N ILE A 84 -3.39 11.28 -14.57
CA ILE A 84 -4.49 11.24 -13.59
C ILE A 84 -4.47 12.49 -12.70
N THR A 85 -3.29 12.95 -12.30
CA THR A 85 -3.13 14.13 -11.41
C THR A 85 -3.07 15.47 -12.15
N GLY A 86 -3.25 15.48 -13.47
CA GLY A 86 -3.13 16.69 -14.30
C GLY A 86 -1.73 17.35 -14.19
N GLY A 87 -0.68 16.55 -14.11
CA GLY A 87 0.71 16.98 -13.99
C GLY A 87 1.14 17.46 -12.60
N LYS A 88 0.25 17.41 -11.61
CA LYS A 88 0.54 17.92 -10.25
C LYS A 88 1.34 16.92 -9.39
N GLY A 89 1.21 15.63 -9.67
CA GLY A 89 1.72 14.56 -8.83
C GLY A 89 0.86 14.33 -7.59
N VAL A 90 1.33 13.46 -6.69
CA VAL A 90 0.63 13.06 -5.46
C VAL A 90 1.22 13.75 -4.22
N ASP A 91 0.42 13.90 -3.18
CA ASP A 91 0.89 14.43 -1.88
C ASP A 91 1.72 13.41 -1.13
N VAL A 92 1.28 12.14 -1.16
CA VAL A 92 1.87 11.06 -0.39
C VAL A 92 2.10 9.83 -1.27
N ALA A 93 3.26 9.21 -1.14
CA ALA A 93 3.57 7.91 -1.73
C ALA A 93 3.85 6.90 -0.61
N LEU A 94 3.10 5.80 -0.60
CA LEU A 94 3.18 4.73 0.39
C LEU A 94 3.74 3.48 -0.29
N ASP A 95 4.96 3.08 0.04
CA ASP A 95 5.55 1.85 -0.46
C ASP A 95 5.17 0.67 0.42
N CYS A 96 4.39 -0.25 -0.15
CA CYS A 96 3.93 -1.50 0.48
C CYS A 96 4.44 -2.73 -0.28
N THR A 97 5.46 -2.55 -1.10
CA THR A 97 5.99 -3.63 -1.94
C THR A 97 6.93 -4.54 -1.13
N ALA A 98 7.08 -5.78 -1.61
CA ALA A 98 8.07 -6.71 -1.10
C ALA A 98 8.92 -7.24 -2.27
N GLY A 99 10.24 -7.20 -2.12
CA GLY A 99 11.17 -7.73 -3.12
C GLY A 99 11.29 -6.93 -4.42
N ALA A 100 10.74 -5.71 -4.49
CA ALA A 100 10.80 -4.86 -5.69
C ALA A 100 12.05 -3.94 -5.73
N GLY A 101 12.91 -4.02 -4.73
CA GLY A 101 14.14 -3.22 -4.64
C GLY A 101 13.83 -1.72 -4.55
N THR A 102 14.62 -0.89 -5.24
CA THR A 102 14.53 0.57 -5.17
C THR A 102 13.46 1.16 -6.10
N ILE A 103 12.89 0.36 -7.00
CA ILE A 103 11.96 0.84 -8.05
C ILE A 103 10.75 1.59 -7.47
N PRO A 104 10.05 1.08 -6.44
CA PRO A 104 8.89 1.78 -5.88
C PRO A 104 9.27 3.12 -5.23
N ILE A 105 10.41 3.17 -4.55
CA ILE A 105 10.89 4.41 -3.95
C ILE A 105 11.20 5.45 -5.03
N LEU A 106 11.88 5.05 -6.12
CA LEU A 106 12.17 5.93 -7.25
C LEU A 106 10.88 6.44 -7.90
N LEU A 107 9.92 5.56 -8.17
CA LEU A 107 8.62 5.94 -8.69
C LEU A 107 7.91 6.92 -7.73
N GLY A 108 7.93 6.65 -6.43
CA GLY A 108 7.36 7.52 -5.42
C GLY A 108 7.97 8.93 -5.46
N ILE A 109 9.32 9.03 -5.49
CA ILE A 109 10.03 10.32 -5.58
C ILE A 109 9.62 11.09 -6.83
N GLU A 110 9.51 10.42 -7.99
CA GLU A 110 9.10 11.07 -9.24
C GLU A 110 7.63 11.50 -9.23
N ALA A 111 6.75 10.64 -8.72
CA ALA A 111 5.31 10.87 -8.67
C ALA A 111 4.88 11.93 -7.66
N LEU A 112 5.69 12.21 -6.62
CA LEU A 112 5.37 13.24 -5.65
C LEU A 112 5.25 14.61 -6.29
N LYS A 113 4.33 15.42 -5.76
CA LYS A 113 4.14 16.82 -6.13
C LYS A 113 5.46 17.62 -6.09
N ARG A 114 5.47 18.74 -6.81
CA ARG A 114 6.68 19.55 -6.99
C ARG A 114 7.35 20.02 -5.69
N LYS A 115 6.59 20.15 -4.59
CA LYS A 115 7.15 20.65 -3.32
C LYS A 115 6.43 20.07 -2.11
N GLY A 116 7.20 19.50 -1.18
CA GLY A 116 6.72 19.11 0.14
C GLY A 116 5.87 17.81 0.14
N GLY A 117 6.17 16.84 -0.74
CA GLY A 117 5.55 15.53 -0.70
C GLY A 117 6.16 14.61 0.38
N ILE A 118 5.41 13.61 0.81
CA ILE A 118 5.85 12.62 1.81
C ILE A 118 5.95 11.26 1.14
N ILE A 119 7.07 10.56 1.37
CA ILE A 119 7.22 9.14 1.02
C ILE A 119 7.36 8.31 2.30
N VAL A 120 6.53 7.30 2.44
CA VAL A 120 6.60 6.34 3.55
C VAL A 120 7.09 5.02 3.01
N ALA A 121 8.29 4.63 3.39
CA ALA A 121 8.97 3.45 2.88
C ALA A 121 8.89 2.31 3.89
N GLN A 122 8.22 1.23 3.50
CA GLN A 122 8.21 -0.03 4.23
C GLN A 122 9.34 -0.96 3.78
N GLY A 123 9.84 -0.76 2.57
CA GLY A 123 10.67 -1.70 1.83
C GLY A 123 11.84 -2.27 2.64
N GLU A 124 12.08 -3.55 2.47
CA GLU A 124 13.23 -4.26 3.05
C GLU A 124 14.49 -4.01 2.19
N LEU A 125 14.89 -2.74 2.07
CA LEU A 125 16.08 -2.35 1.34
C LEU A 125 17.31 -2.45 2.24
N ALA A 126 18.26 -3.30 1.86
CA ALA A 126 19.57 -3.35 2.52
C ALA A 126 20.44 -2.12 2.14
N SER A 127 20.26 -1.59 0.95
CA SER A 127 20.98 -0.42 0.46
C SER A 127 20.22 0.28 -0.67
N PHE A 128 20.53 1.55 -0.90
CA PHE A 128 20.01 2.32 -2.03
C PHE A 128 21.18 3.00 -2.77
N PRO A 129 21.89 2.25 -3.63
CA PRO A 129 22.95 2.83 -4.47
C PRO A 129 22.35 3.91 -5.39
N ASN A 130 23.09 4.99 -5.59
CA ASN A 130 22.67 6.11 -6.44
C ASN A 130 21.33 6.76 -6.02
N PHE A 131 21.12 6.92 -4.72
CA PHE A 131 19.95 7.64 -4.21
C PHE A 131 19.86 9.05 -4.84
N PRO A 132 18.71 9.45 -5.43
CA PRO A 132 18.58 10.70 -6.17
C PRO A 132 18.43 11.91 -5.24
N LEU A 133 19.47 12.21 -4.45
CA LEU A 133 19.46 13.25 -3.42
C LEU A 133 19.12 14.62 -3.97
N GLU A 134 19.55 14.93 -5.20
CA GLU A 134 19.21 16.21 -5.87
C GLU A 134 17.69 16.37 -6.00
N LYS A 135 17.00 15.37 -6.55
CA LYS A 135 15.53 15.41 -6.71
C LYS A 135 14.81 15.48 -5.36
N PHE A 136 15.35 14.77 -4.40
CA PHE A 136 14.84 14.78 -3.02
C PHE A 136 14.91 16.18 -2.42
N THR A 137 16.05 16.85 -2.59
CA THR A 137 16.28 18.20 -2.09
C THR A 137 15.44 19.25 -2.84
N VAL A 138 15.42 19.19 -4.18
CA VAL A 138 14.68 20.16 -5.01
C VAL A 138 13.17 20.09 -4.79
N LYS A 139 12.63 18.90 -4.54
CA LYS A 139 11.20 18.71 -4.25
C LYS A 139 10.84 18.89 -2.76
N PHE A 140 11.80 19.10 -1.88
CA PHE A 140 11.58 19.20 -0.43
C PHE A 140 10.83 17.97 0.12
N ILE A 141 11.26 16.78 -0.28
CA ILE A 141 10.60 15.53 0.11
C ILE A 141 10.91 15.19 1.56
N THR A 142 9.89 14.78 2.30
CA THR A 142 10.07 14.12 3.58
C THR A 142 10.00 12.60 3.37
N MET A 143 10.99 11.87 3.85
CA MET A 143 10.97 10.40 3.84
C MET A 143 10.86 9.87 5.25
N LYS A 144 9.90 9.01 5.49
CA LYS A 144 9.71 8.29 6.76
C LYS A 144 9.81 6.79 6.51
N SER A 145 10.40 6.06 7.44
CA SER A 145 10.41 4.61 7.40
C SER A 145 9.20 4.05 8.13
N ALA A 146 8.59 3.02 7.56
CA ALA A 146 7.41 2.37 8.12
C ALA A 146 7.75 0.98 8.65
N ARG A 147 7.67 0.78 9.97
CA ARG A 147 7.85 -0.53 10.59
C ARG A 147 7.06 -0.64 11.89
N GLY A 148 6.07 -1.56 11.89
CA GLY A 148 5.21 -1.74 13.06
C GLY A 148 4.14 -0.66 13.16
N HIS A 149 3.53 -0.57 14.34
CA HIS A 149 2.43 0.35 14.62
C HIS A 149 2.33 0.62 16.13
N SER A 150 1.79 1.76 16.49
CA SER A 150 1.55 2.17 17.86
C SER A 150 0.29 1.50 18.45
N TYR A 151 0.16 1.60 19.77
CA TYR A 151 -1.07 1.21 20.46
C TYR A 151 -2.29 1.99 19.94
N LYS A 152 -2.12 3.30 19.72
CA LYS A 152 -3.18 4.16 19.17
C LYS A 152 -3.64 3.72 17.80
N ALA A 153 -2.71 3.29 16.93
CA ALA A 153 -3.05 2.73 15.63
C ALA A 153 -3.85 1.42 15.76
N CYS A 154 -3.56 0.59 16.76
CA CYS A 154 -4.36 -0.61 17.05
C CYS A 154 -5.79 -0.27 17.45
N GLU A 155 -6.00 0.71 18.33
CA GLU A 155 -7.34 1.15 18.75
C GLU A 155 -8.17 1.60 17.54
N LEU A 156 -7.63 2.53 16.75
CA LEU A 156 -8.31 3.03 15.55
C LEU A 156 -8.56 1.92 14.50
N ALA A 157 -7.64 0.97 14.37
CA ALA A 157 -7.84 -0.18 13.49
C ALA A 157 -8.99 -1.08 13.95
N LEU A 158 -9.14 -1.30 15.25
CA LEU A 158 -10.26 -2.06 15.82
C LEU A 158 -11.58 -1.33 15.63
N GLU A 159 -11.62 -0.01 15.84
CA GLU A 159 -12.79 0.82 15.55
C GLU A 159 -13.17 0.73 14.06
N GLN A 160 -12.18 0.79 13.16
CA GLN A 160 -12.40 0.64 11.71
C GLN A 160 -12.98 -0.73 11.37
N LEU A 161 -12.46 -1.82 11.96
CA LEU A 161 -12.99 -3.17 11.77
C LEU A 161 -14.41 -3.31 12.30
N ALA A 162 -14.70 -2.76 13.48
CA ALA A 162 -16.00 -2.80 14.11
C ALA A 162 -17.06 -1.99 13.34
N SER A 163 -16.65 -0.95 12.63
CA SER A 163 -17.56 -0.07 11.88
C SER A 163 -18.27 -0.74 10.71
N LYS A 164 -17.69 -1.82 10.16
CA LYS A 164 -18.18 -2.56 8.98
C LYS A 164 -18.45 -1.68 7.74
N ARG A 165 -17.81 -0.51 7.66
CA ARG A 165 -18.00 0.44 6.55
C ARG A 165 -17.40 -0.03 5.23
N PHE A 166 -16.42 -0.92 5.29
CA PHE A 166 -15.73 -1.46 4.12
C PHE A 166 -15.84 -2.99 4.12
N PRO A 167 -15.90 -3.64 2.96
CA PRO A 167 -15.99 -5.10 2.83
C PRO A 167 -14.62 -5.76 3.09
N LEU A 168 -14.14 -5.68 4.35
CA LEU A 168 -12.80 -6.13 4.75
C LEU A 168 -12.64 -7.65 4.67
N GLU A 169 -13.74 -8.40 4.62
CA GLU A 169 -13.72 -9.85 4.35
C GLU A 169 -13.07 -10.19 3.01
N LEU A 170 -13.09 -9.28 2.04
CA LEU A 170 -12.42 -9.47 0.75
C LEU A 170 -10.88 -9.57 0.87
N VAL A 171 -10.29 -9.11 1.97
CA VAL A 171 -8.85 -9.18 2.20
C VAL A 171 -8.45 -10.55 2.74
N THR A 172 -9.27 -11.19 3.58
CA THR A 172 -9.00 -12.53 4.13
C THR A 172 -9.54 -13.60 3.20
N THR A 173 -8.72 -13.98 2.21
CA THR A 173 -9.14 -14.83 1.10
C THR A 173 -9.11 -16.33 1.40
N HIS A 174 -8.19 -16.78 2.27
CA HIS A 174 -7.95 -18.21 2.47
C HIS A 174 -7.85 -18.57 3.95
N LYS A 175 -8.34 -19.77 4.26
CA LYS A 175 -8.24 -20.41 5.59
C LYS A 175 -7.59 -21.76 5.43
N PHE A 176 -6.64 -22.08 6.28
CA PHE A 176 -5.91 -23.34 6.28
C PHE A 176 -5.96 -23.97 7.67
N GLY A 177 -5.98 -25.29 7.71
CA GLY A 177 -5.79 -26.05 8.95
C GLY A 177 -4.31 -26.07 9.40
N LEU A 178 -4.05 -26.51 10.64
CA LEU A 178 -2.68 -26.60 11.13
C LEU A 178 -1.80 -27.59 10.33
N LYS A 179 -2.40 -28.64 9.74
CA LYS A 179 -1.66 -29.59 8.87
C LYS A 179 -1.12 -28.93 7.61
N ASP A 180 -1.75 -27.82 7.15
CA ASP A 180 -1.46 -27.17 5.90
C ASP A 180 -0.64 -25.88 6.09
N VAL A 181 0.02 -25.72 7.26
CA VAL A 181 0.78 -24.50 7.59
C VAL A 181 1.87 -24.18 6.58
N ASP A 182 2.57 -25.19 6.08
CA ASP A 182 3.62 -25.01 5.06
C ASP A 182 3.02 -24.53 3.73
N LEU A 183 1.88 -25.09 3.32
CA LEU A 183 1.15 -24.63 2.16
C LEU A 183 0.65 -23.21 2.33
N ALA A 184 0.14 -22.84 3.50
CA ALA A 184 -0.32 -21.48 3.80
C ALA A 184 0.82 -20.47 3.67
N ILE A 185 2.00 -20.77 4.24
CA ILE A 185 3.19 -19.90 4.16
C ILE A 185 3.64 -19.74 2.70
N ARG A 186 3.76 -20.83 1.96
CA ARG A 186 4.14 -20.78 0.53
C ARG A 186 3.13 -20.01 -0.31
N SER A 187 1.85 -20.15 -0.02
CA SER A 187 0.78 -19.47 -0.76
C SER A 187 0.83 -17.94 -0.57
N VAL A 188 1.03 -17.48 0.66
CA VAL A 188 1.24 -16.05 0.93
C VAL A 188 2.50 -15.53 0.24
N GLY A 189 3.54 -16.35 0.12
CA GLY A 189 4.76 -16.08 -0.62
C GLY A 189 4.65 -16.24 -2.15
N GLY A 190 3.45 -16.49 -2.69
CA GLY A 190 3.19 -16.64 -4.13
C GLY A 190 3.68 -17.96 -4.73
N LYS A 191 3.91 -19.00 -3.92
CA LYS A 191 4.44 -20.32 -4.35
C LYS A 191 3.52 -21.49 -4.00
N GLY A 192 2.25 -21.24 -3.75
CA GLY A 192 1.26 -22.27 -3.38
C GLY A 192 -0.07 -22.04 -4.08
N VAL A 193 -1.15 -21.94 -3.31
CA VAL A 193 -2.49 -21.61 -3.83
C VAL A 193 -2.47 -20.22 -4.44
N PRO A 194 -3.04 -20.02 -5.65
CA PRO A 194 -3.06 -18.70 -6.29
C PRO A 194 -4.00 -17.72 -5.56
N ASP A 195 -3.83 -16.43 -5.88
CA ASP A 195 -4.70 -15.32 -5.46
C ASP A 195 -4.87 -15.14 -3.94
N VAL A 196 -3.94 -15.65 -3.13
CA VAL A 196 -3.92 -15.43 -1.70
C VAL A 196 -3.51 -13.99 -1.41
N ILE A 197 -4.42 -13.23 -0.78
CA ILE A 197 -4.12 -11.89 -0.25
C ILE A 197 -3.68 -12.01 1.21
N HIS A 198 -4.52 -12.62 2.03
CA HIS A 198 -4.25 -12.92 3.42
C HIS A 198 -4.78 -14.32 3.75
N ALA A 199 -3.99 -15.08 4.47
CA ALA A 199 -4.32 -16.42 4.93
C ALA A 199 -4.47 -16.46 6.45
N SER A 200 -5.47 -17.18 6.94
CA SER A 200 -5.66 -17.46 8.36
C SER A 200 -5.44 -18.94 8.64
N LEU A 201 -4.73 -19.25 9.71
CA LEU A 201 -4.64 -20.60 10.25
C LEU A 201 -5.77 -20.82 11.26
N MET A 202 -6.54 -21.88 11.04
CA MET A 202 -7.71 -22.24 11.85
C MET A 202 -7.42 -23.56 12.54
N PRO A 203 -7.14 -23.59 13.86
CA PRO A 203 -6.73 -24.81 14.56
C PRO A 203 -7.74 -25.95 14.54
N TRP A 204 -9.01 -25.62 14.24
CA TRP A 204 -10.12 -26.58 14.21
C TRP A 204 -10.50 -27.05 12.80
N LEU A 205 -9.70 -26.74 11.75
CA LEU A 205 -9.85 -27.26 10.39
C LEU A 205 -8.97 -28.47 10.16
#